data_43997f324da0f670d02b606bdc0cd381
#
_entry.id   43997f324da0f670d02b606bdc0cd381
#
_cell.length_a   1.000
_cell.length_b   1.000
_cell.length_c   1.000
_cell.angle_alpha   90.00
_cell.angle_beta   90.00
_cell.angle_gamma   90.00
#
_symmetry.space_group_name_H-M   'P 1'
#
loop_
_entity.id
_entity.type
_entity.pdbx_description
1 polymer ?
#
loop_
_entity_poly.entity_id
_entity_poly.type
_entity_poly.pdbx_seq_one_letter_code
_entity_poly.pdbx_strand_id
1 'polypeptide(L)'
;MKIETYEKGIYQIVKVQEDDHTVNNLSELRDLIIGYLKRGKVNIAVSFCDASYIYSGAVSVLINCFQMVGERGGSLCIIEPDPGLFDILETLNISNVIKIYASESSLPQIPE
;
A
#
# COMPACT_ATOMS: atom_id res chain seq x y z
N MET A 1 11.12 9.87 4.32
CA MET A 1 10.51 8.58 3.93
C MET A 1 11.42 7.87 2.95
N LYS A 2 11.65 6.61 3.18
CA LYS A 2 12.48 5.77 2.31
C LYS A 2 11.58 4.78 1.59
N ILE A 3 11.70 4.71 0.27
CA ILE A 3 10.89 3.80 -0.54
C ILE A 3 11.81 2.85 -1.29
N GLU A 4 11.50 1.56 -1.20
CA GLU A 4 12.19 0.50 -1.93
C GLU A 4 11.16 -0.21 -2.79
N THR A 5 11.50 -0.47 -4.06
CA THR A 5 10.57 -1.09 -4.99
C THR A 5 11.18 -2.30 -5.66
N TYR A 6 10.37 -3.33 -5.88
CA TYR A 6 10.75 -4.52 -6.63
C TYR A 6 9.51 -5.25 -7.12
N GLU A 7 9.70 -6.18 -8.03
CA GLU A 7 8.59 -6.99 -8.55
C GLU A 7 8.56 -8.34 -7.85
N LYS A 8 7.37 -8.84 -7.57
CA LYS A 8 7.17 -10.18 -7.06
C LYS A 8 5.92 -10.76 -7.69
N GLY A 9 6.09 -11.77 -8.56
CA GLY A 9 4.99 -12.33 -9.33
C GLY A 9 4.36 -11.27 -10.21
N ILE A 10 3.07 -11.08 -10.07
CA ILE A 10 2.32 -10.09 -10.84
C ILE A 10 2.31 -8.71 -10.17
N TYR A 11 2.88 -8.61 -8.98
CA TYR A 11 2.80 -7.38 -8.18
C TYR A 11 4.05 -6.53 -8.28
N GLN A 12 3.84 -5.21 -8.32
CA GLN A 12 4.88 -4.24 -8.03
C GLN A 12 4.84 -3.98 -6.54
N ILE A 13 5.89 -4.36 -5.82
CA ILE A 13 5.97 -4.16 -4.38
C ILE A 13 6.59 -2.81 -4.10
N VAL A 14 5.95 -2.05 -3.22
CA VAL A 14 6.45 -0.75 -2.77
C VAL A 14 6.58 -0.80 -1.25
N LYS A 15 7.82 -0.83 -0.77
CA LYS A 15 8.08 -0.80 0.67
C LYS A 15 8.28 0.64 1.13
N VAL A 16 7.48 1.05 2.08
CA VAL A 16 7.57 2.38 2.68
C VAL A 16 8.14 2.24 4.08
N GLN A 17 9.22 2.97 4.36
CA GLN A 17 9.89 2.92 5.66
C GLN A 17 10.07 4.33 6.19
N GLU A 18 9.70 4.55 7.46
CA GLU A 18 9.82 5.83 8.13
C GLU A 18 10.75 5.69 9.33
N ASP A 19 11.59 6.70 9.57
CA ASP A 19 12.57 6.67 10.66
C ASP A 19 11.91 6.65 12.03
N ASP A 20 10.76 7.30 12.18
CA ASP A 20 10.04 7.39 13.46
C ASP A 20 8.89 6.40 13.56
N HIS A 21 8.81 5.44 12.65
CA HIS A 21 7.78 4.40 12.62
C HIS A 21 6.35 4.94 12.44
N THR A 22 6.20 6.17 11.96
CA THR A 22 4.87 6.75 11.70
C THR A 22 4.78 7.19 10.26
N VAL A 23 3.62 6.96 9.64
CA VAL A 23 3.37 7.33 8.25
C VAL A 23 2.54 8.61 8.23
N ASN A 24 3.21 9.72 7.88
CA ASN A 24 2.60 11.05 7.89
C ASN A 24 2.07 11.48 6.53
N ASN A 25 2.87 11.24 5.49
CA ASN A 25 2.62 11.80 4.17
C ASN A 25 3.00 10.78 3.11
N LEU A 26 2.07 10.48 2.23
CA LEU A 26 2.27 9.52 1.15
C LEU A 26 2.25 10.14 -0.24
N SER A 27 2.50 11.45 -0.36
CA SER A 27 2.47 12.11 -1.67
C SER A 27 3.54 11.53 -2.61
N GLU A 28 4.70 11.17 -2.09
CA GLU A 28 5.75 10.53 -2.88
C GLU A 28 5.31 9.16 -3.39
N LEU A 29 4.61 8.40 -2.55
CA LEU A 29 4.02 7.12 -2.95
C LEU A 29 2.98 7.32 -4.05
N ARG A 30 2.15 8.33 -3.92
CA ARG A 30 1.13 8.65 -4.92
C ARG A 30 1.76 8.92 -6.28
N ASP A 31 2.81 9.74 -6.31
CA ASP A 31 3.51 10.06 -7.56
C ASP A 31 4.12 8.81 -8.19
N LEU A 32 4.68 7.94 -7.37
CA LEU A 32 5.26 6.68 -7.82
C LEU A 32 4.20 5.75 -8.44
N ILE A 33 3.04 5.65 -7.78
CA ILE A 33 1.93 4.83 -8.28
C ILE A 33 1.40 5.38 -9.60
N ILE A 34 1.26 6.69 -9.72
CA ILE A 34 0.86 7.30 -10.98
C ILE A 34 1.83 6.91 -12.10
N GLY A 35 3.12 6.91 -11.81
CA GLY A 35 4.13 6.49 -12.77
C GLY A 35 3.97 5.03 -13.20
N TYR A 36 3.67 4.14 -12.26
CA TYR A 36 3.42 2.73 -12.58
C TYR A 36 2.20 2.56 -13.47
N LEU A 37 1.11 3.26 -13.17
CA LEU A 37 -0.11 3.17 -13.95
C LEU A 37 0.10 3.62 -15.38
N LYS A 38 0.92 4.65 -15.60
CA LYS A 38 1.27 5.12 -16.93
C LYS A 38 2.03 4.07 -17.74
N ARG A 39 2.73 3.16 -17.07
CA ARG A 39 3.49 2.08 -17.71
C ARG A 39 2.70 0.77 -17.77
N GLY A 40 1.42 0.80 -17.38
CA GLY A 40 0.58 -0.38 -17.42
C GLY A 40 0.78 -1.34 -16.24
N LYS A 41 1.49 -0.93 -15.21
CA LYS A 41 1.68 -1.74 -14.00
C LYS A 41 0.58 -1.43 -13.02
N VAL A 42 -0.45 -2.28 -13.01
CA VAL A 42 -1.69 -2.00 -12.29
C VAL A 42 -1.91 -2.89 -11.07
N ASN A 43 -1.00 -3.82 -10.78
CA ASN A 43 -1.09 -4.67 -9.59
C ASN A 43 -0.02 -4.22 -8.60
N ILE A 44 -0.44 -3.52 -7.56
CA ILE A 44 0.47 -2.85 -6.63
C ILE A 44 0.22 -3.31 -5.21
N ALA A 45 1.29 -3.65 -4.49
CA ALA A 45 1.23 -3.99 -3.08
C ALA A 45 2.12 -3.04 -2.30
N VAL A 46 1.54 -2.33 -1.34
CA VAL A 46 2.25 -1.37 -0.50
C VAL A 46 2.56 -2.02 0.84
N SER A 47 3.85 -2.11 1.19
CA SER A 47 4.29 -2.66 2.45
C SER A 47 4.75 -1.54 3.37
N PHE A 48 4.15 -1.46 4.56
CA PHE A 48 4.55 -0.49 5.58
C PHE A 48 5.50 -1.15 6.56
N CYS A 49 6.73 -1.32 6.12
CA CYS A 49 7.79 -1.95 6.90
C CYS A 49 8.05 -1.15 8.17
N ASP A 50 7.95 -1.78 9.32
CA ASP A 50 8.23 -1.18 10.63
C ASP A 50 7.34 -0.01 11.05
N ALA A 51 6.31 0.32 10.28
CA ALA A 51 5.39 1.38 10.66
C ALA A 51 4.43 0.89 11.74
N SER A 52 4.25 1.68 12.80
CA SER A 52 3.33 1.35 13.88
C SER A 52 2.14 2.30 13.95
N TYR A 53 2.18 3.38 13.18
CA TYR A 53 1.09 4.36 13.16
C TYR A 53 0.98 5.01 11.79
N ILE A 54 -0.26 5.40 11.43
CA ILE A 54 -0.52 6.12 10.19
C ILE A 54 -1.50 7.26 10.47
N TYR A 55 -1.18 8.45 9.97
CA TYR A 55 -2.03 9.62 10.14
C TYR A 55 -3.12 9.66 9.08
N SER A 56 -4.23 10.35 9.42
CA SER A 56 -5.39 10.42 8.53
C SER A 56 -5.09 11.02 7.15
N GLY A 57 -4.16 11.96 7.09
CA GLY A 57 -3.74 12.52 5.80
C GLY A 57 -3.12 11.49 4.89
N ALA A 58 -2.30 10.60 5.45
CA ALA A 58 -1.70 9.51 4.70
C ALA A 58 -2.75 8.47 4.28
N VAL A 59 -3.72 8.20 5.15
CA VAL A 59 -4.83 7.30 4.82
C VAL A 59 -5.61 7.82 3.62
N SER A 60 -5.85 9.13 3.57
CA SER A 60 -6.57 9.75 2.45
C SER A 60 -5.83 9.55 1.13
N VAL A 61 -4.50 9.70 1.14
CA VAL A 61 -3.69 9.46 -0.06
C VAL A 61 -3.76 8.00 -0.48
N LEU A 62 -3.72 7.09 0.49
CA LEU A 62 -3.79 5.65 0.22
C LEU A 62 -5.12 5.28 -0.44
N ILE A 63 -6.23 5.81 0.06
CA ILE A 63 -7.54 5.57 -0.54
C ILE A 63 -7.61 6.14 -1.95
N ASN A 64 -7.06 7.33 -2.17
CA ASN A 64 -7.00 7.94 -3.49
C ASN A 64 -6.21 7.05 -4.47
N CYS A 65 -5.08 6.51 -4.02
CA CYS A 65 -4.30 5.59 -4.83
C CYS A 65 -5.10 4.32 -5.17
N PHE A 66 -5.82 3.78 -4.19
CA PHE A 66 -6.67 2.61 -4.40
C PHE A 66 -7.70 2.88 -5.50
N GLN A 67 -8.34 4.03 -5.46
CA GLN A 67 -9.33 4.42 -6.47
C GLN A 67 -8.71 4.56 -7.85
N MET A 68 -7.55 5.21 -7.94
CA MET A 68 -6.86 5.38 -9.24
C MET A 68 -6.48 4.04 -9.86
N VAL A 69 -5.97 3.12 -9.06
CA VAL A 69 -5.58 1.80 -9.53
C VAL A 69 -6.82 1.03 -9.99
N GLY A 70 -7.91 1.10 -9.23
CA GLY A 70 -9.16 0.44 -9.59
C GLY A 70 -9.73 0.96 -10.91
N GLU A 71 -9.61 2.26 -11.17
CA GLU A 71 -10.08 2.85 -12.43
C GLU A 71 -9.31 2.34 -13.65
N ARG A 72 -8.09 1.86 -13.43
CA ARG A 72 -7.27 1.26 -14.51
C ARG A 72 -7.45 -0.26 -14.58
N GLY A 73 -8.40 -0.82 -13.85
CA GLY A 73 -8.65 -2.26 -13.85
C GLY A 73 -7.66 -3.07 -13.05
N GLY A 74 -6.88 -2.42 -12.18
CA GLY A 74 -5.87 -3.08 -11.38
C GLY A 74 -6.31 -3.33 -9.95
N SER A 75 -5.35 -3.72 -9.11
CA SER A 75 -5.59 -3.93 -7.68
C SER A 75 -4.47 -3.32 -6.85
N LEU A 76 -4.87 -2.70 -5.74
CA LEU A 76 -3.95 -2.19 -4.74
C LEU A 76 -4.24 -2.91 -3.44
N CYS A 77 -3.22 -3.45 -2.80
CA CYS A 77 -3.35 -4.08 -1.49
C CYS A 77 -2.25 -3.61 -0.56
N ILE A 78 -2.40 -3.92 0.71
CA ILE A 78 -1.45 -3.55 1.76
C ILE A 78 -0.84 -4.82 2.33
N ILE A 79 0.46 -4.78 2.55
CA ILE A 79 1.17 -5.81 3.30
C ILE A 79 1.56 -5.17 4.62
N GLU A 80 1.05 -5.71 5.73
CA GLU A 80 1.29 -5.12 7.03
C GLU A 80 1.69 -6.16 8.05
N PRO A 81 2.96 -6.22 8.39
CA PRO A 81 3.45 -7.16 9.41
C PRO A 81 3.28 -6.67 10.84
N ASP A 82 3.08 -5.36 11.07
CA ASP A 82 2.97 -4.82 12.43
C ASP A 82 1.54 -4.86 12.94
N PRO A 83 1.25 -5.60 14.03
CA PRO A 83 -0.11 -5.68 14.57
C PRO A 83 -0.68 -4.33 15.01
N GLY A 84 0.16 -3.40 15.47
CA GLY A 84 -0.28 -2.08 15.88
C GLY A 84 -0.88 -1.28 14.74
N LEU A 85 -0.21 -1.29 13.60
CA LEU A 85 -0.71 -0.60 12.42
C LEU A 85 -1.97 -1.29 11.87
N PHE A 86 -1.98 -2.62 11.88
CA PHE A 86 -3.15 -3.38 11.45
C PHE A 86 -4.39 -2.98 12.25
N ASP A 87 -4.26 -2.85 13.57
CA ASP A 87 -5.38 -2.46 14.43
C ASP A 87 -5.88 -1.06 14.07
N ILE A 88 -4.99 -0.14 13.75
CA ILE A 88 -5.37 1.21 13.34
C ILE A 88 -6.13 1.18 12.02
N LEU A 89 -5.62 0.44 11.04
CA LEU A 89 -6.28 0.32 9.74
C LEU A 89 -7.66 -0.30 9.88
N GLU A 90 -7.80 -1.28 10.75
CA GLU A 90 -9.09 -1.92 11.02
C GLU A 90 -10.05 -0.94 11.69
N THR A 91 -9.58 -0.17 12.66
CA THR A 91 -10.38 0.83 13.36
C THR A 91 -10.89 1.91 12.39
N LEU A 92 -10.08 2.26 11.39
CA LEU A 92 -10.45 3.25 10.37
C LEU A 92 -11.27 2.65 9.23
N ASN A 93 -11.62 1.36 9.33
CA ASN A 93 -12.37 0.62 8.31
C ASN A 93 -11.64 0.51 6.96
N ILE A 94 -10.34 0.67 6.96
CA ILE A 94 -9.54 0.53 5.74
C ILE A 94 -9.55 -0.92 5.26
N SER A 95 -9.57 -1.88 6.18
CA SER A 95 -9.61 -3.30 5.85
C SER A 95 -10.88 -3.70 5.07
N ASN A 96 -11.94 -2.91 5.15
CA ASN A 96 -13.16 -3.13 4.37
C ASN A 96 -13.06 -2.58 2.95
N VAL A 97 -12.08 -1.72 2.68
CA VAL A 97 -11.88 -1.09 1.37
C VAL A 97 -10.71 -1.69 0.64
N ILE A 98 -9.58 -1.83 1.33
CA ILE A 98 -8.31 -2.31 0.75
C ILE A 98 -7.93 -3.61 1.45
N LYS A 99 -7.63 -4.64 0.68
CA LYS A 99 -7.21 -5.92 1.27
C LYS A 99 -5.86 -5.80 1.93
N ILE A 100 -5.72 -6.40 3.10
CA ILE A 100 -4.49 -6.38 3.89
C ILE A 100 -4.00 -7.80 4.05
N TYR A 101 -2.74 -8.04 3.69
CA TYR A 101 -2.10 -9.34 3.81
C TYR A 101 -1.00 -9.27 4.85
N ALA A 102 -0.79 -10.37 5.56
CA ALA A 102 0.22 -10.43 6.61
C ALA A 102 1.65 -10.42 6.06
N SER A 103 1.84 -10.93 4.84
CA SER A 103 3.16 -11.03 4.24
C SER A 103 3.06 -11.09 2.72
N GLU A 104 4.19 -10.91 2.04
CA GLU A 104 4.25 -11.01 0.58
C GLU A 104 3.86 -12.42 0.10
N SER A 105 4.21 -13.43 0.88
CA SER A 105 3.87 -14.82 0.52
C SER A 105 2.37 -15.10 0.55
N SER A 106 1.61 -14.23 1.21
CA SER A 106 0.15 -14.35 1.27
C SER A 106 -0.55 -13.73 0.06
N LEU A 107 0.18 -13.01 -0.79
CA LEU A 107 -0.41 -12.37 -1.97
C LEU A 107 -0.91 -13.41 -2.97
N PRO A 108 -2.13 -13.24 -3.52
CA PRO A 108 -2.63 -14.14 -4.55
C PRO A 108 -1.82 -13.96 -5.84
N GLN A 109 -1.65 -15.07 -6.58
CA GLN A 109 -0.92 -15.03 -7.85
C GLN A 109 -1.77 -14.42 -8.97
N ILE A 110 -3.09 -14.42 -8.79
CA ILE A 110 -4.03 -13.83 -9.73
C ILE A 110 -4.88 -12.82 -8.96
N PRO A 111 -4.87 -11.54 -9.36
CA PRO A 111 -5.67 -10.52 -8.65
C PRO A 111 -7.16 -10.81 -8.79
N GLU A 112 -7.86 -10.51 -7.73
CA GLU A 112 -9.31 -10.67 -7.75
C GLU A 112 -10.00 -9.40 -8.23
#